data_c5e2a3517935f01025ee60c885fd52b2
#
_entry.id   c5e2a3517935f01025ee60c885fd52b2
#
_cell.length_a   1.000
_cell.length_b   1.000
_cell.length_c   1.000
_cell.angle_alpha   90.00
_cell.angle_beta   90.00
_cell.angle_gamma   90.00
#
_symmetry.space_group_name_H-M   'P 1'
#
loop_
_entity.id
_entity.type
_entity.pdbx_description
1 polymer ?
#
loop_
_entity_poly.entity_id
_entity_poly.type
_entity_poly.pdbx_seq_one_letter_code
_entity_poly.pdbx_strand_id
1 'polypeptide(L)'
;MAPIKVLIADDSAELRKSIRAILVFEPDVKVVAVARDGWEAVELARQHRPDVALMDINMPRVDGLTAIRAIAEVSPNTLCMIMSSEGERDMLRKAMAAGVREYLVKPFSAEDFLQAVARMKVAAKQAKTRSEAIESERDQRLLQLTRAYLKNGRMDDEAAKAYAEYAQRPRADPDLLARLAEIFCARRDWHTLRLICERMEKLTPPPK
;
A
#
# COMPACT_ATOMS: atom_id res chain seq x y z
N MET A 1 14.60 -1.67 -10.03
CA MET A 1 13.21 -1.56 -9.51
C MET A 1 13.11 -2.24 -8.16
N ALA A 2 12.31 -1.70 -7.23
CA ALA A 2 12.10 -2.40 -5.95
C ALA A 2 11.35 -3.73 -6.19
N PRO A 3 11.67 -4.80 -5.45
CA PRO A 3 11.01 -6.09 -5.58
C PRO A 3 9.54 -6.01 -5.17
N ILE A 4 8.70 -6.83 -5.78
CA ILE A 4 7.29 -7.01 -5.43
C ILE A 4 7.22 -7.74 -4.07
N LYS A 5 6.59 -7.12 -3.08
CA LYS A 5 6.40 -7.69 -1.75
C LYS A 5 5.23 -8.66 -1.76
N VAL A 6 5.46 -9.88 -1.34
CA VAL A 6 4.45 -10.95 -1.32
C VAL A 6 4.18 -11.41 0.12
N LEU A 7 2.91 -11.50 0.48
CA LEU A 7 2.38 -12.21 1.63
C LEU A 7 1.84 -13.57 1.16
N ILE A 8 2.15 -14.64 1.90
CA ILE A 8 1.61 -15.98 1.67
C ILE A 8 0.73 -16.34 2.87
N ALA A 9 -0.51 -16.77 2.62
CA ALA A 9 -1.42 -17.24 3.66
C ALA A 9 -2.07 -18.58 3.24
N ASP A 10 -1.82 -19.62 4.01
CA ASP A 10 -2.31 -20.98 3.79
C ASP A 10 -2.19 -21.75 5.11
N ASP A 11 -3.10 -22.65 5.43
CA ASP A 11 -3.05 -23.44 6.66
C ASP A 11 -2.01 -24.57 6.58
N SER A 12 -1.72 -25.08 5.35
CA SER A 12 -0.70 -26.11 5.13
C SER A 12 0.72 -25.56 5.23
N ALA A 13 1.47 -26.00 6.23
CA ALA A 13 2.88 -25.64 6.37
C ALA A 13 3.76 -26.12 5.19
N GLU A 14 3.39 -27.24 4.58
CA GLU A 14 4.10 -27.82 3.44
C GLU A 14 3.91 -26.95 2.20
N LEU A 15 2.66 -26.50 1.93
CA LEU A 15 2.38 -25.66 0.77
C LEU A 15 3.06 -24.29 0.94
N ARG A 16 3.02 -23.68 2.14
CA ARG A 16 3.75 -22.44 2.40
C ARG A 16 5.25 -22.56 2.14
N LYS A 17 5.89 -23.71 2.53
CA LYS A 17 7.30 -23.97 2.25
C LYS A 17 7.56 -24.13 0.75
N SER A 18 6.70 -24.87 0.05
CA SER A 18 6.82 -25.09 -1.40
C SER A 18 6.69 -23.80 -2.20
N ILE A 19 5.68 -22.97 -1.88
CA ILE A 19 5.48 -21.65 -2.52
C ILE A 19 6.71 -20.76 -2.28
N ARG A 20 7.22 -20.71 -1.05
CA ARG A 20 8.43 -19.93 -0.73
C ARG A 20 9.64 -20.41 -1.54
N ALA A 21 9.82 -21.74 -1.66
CA ALA A 21 10.93 -22.33 -2.41
C ALA A 21 10.86 -21.95 -3.90
N ILE A 22 9.66 -21.97 -4.49
CA ILE A 22 9.45 -21.53 -5.88
C ILE A 22 9.76 -20.04 -6.04
N LEU A 23 9.26 -19.20 -5.13
CA LEU A 23 9.42 -17.75 -5.22
C LEU A 23 10.86 -17.26 -4.96
N VAL A 24 11.73 -18.06 -4.35
CA VAL A 24 13.17 -17.73 -4.19
C VAL A 24 13.88 -17.57 -5.53
N PHE A 25 13.41 -18.27 -6.57
CA PHE A 25 13.99 -18.17 -7.91
C PHE A 25 13.47 -16.97 -8.72
N GLU A 26 12.51 -16.19 -8.17
CA GLU A 26 11.97 -14.98 -8.79
C GLU A 26 12.69 -13.73 -8.26
N PRO A 27 13.69 -13.18 -9.00
CA PRO A 27 14.59 -12.15 -8.47
C PRO A 27 13.90 -10.82 -8.14
N ASP A 28 12.74 -10.56 -8.72
CA ASP A 28 11.95 -9.36 -8.52
C ASP A 28 10.77 -9.57 -7.54
N VAL A 29 10.78 -10.68 -6.77
CA VAL A 29 9.81 -11.01 -5.73
C VAL A 29 10.48 -11.11 -4.37
N LYS A 30 9.87 -10.54 -3.35
CA LYS A 30 10.30 -10.67 -1.95
C LYS A 30 9.13 -11.13 -1.09
N VAL A 31 9.21 -12.32 -0.53
CA VAL A 31 8.25 -12.77 0.50
C VAL A 31 8.53 -11.98 1.78
N VAL A 32 7.58 -11.13 2.16
CA VAL A 32 7.72 -10.25 3.33
C VAL A 32 6.99 -10.78 4.56
N ALA A 33 6.01 -11.67 4.37
CA ALA A 33 5.25 -12.27 5.46
C ALA A 33 4.67 -13.62 5.06
N VAL A 34 4.44 -14.48 6.06
CA VAL A 34 3.81 -15.79 5.89
C VAL A 34 2.82 -15.99 7.03
N ALA A 35 1.56 -16.22 6.72
CA ALA A 35 0.45 -16.41 7.63
C ALA A 35 -0.04 -17.88 7.58
N ARG A 36 -0.56 -18.38 8.68
CA ARG A 36 -1.15 -19.72 8.82
C ARG A 36 -2.69 -19.70 8.79
N ASP A 37 -3.28 -18.50 8.80
CA ASP A 37 -4.72 -18.30 8.78
C ASP A 37 -5.06 -16.87 8.35
N GLY A 38 -6.36 -16.59 8.12
CA GLY A 38 -6.81 -15.31 7.62
C GLY A 38 -6.63 -14.16 8.61
N TRP A 39 -6.74 -14.40 9.91
CA TRP A 39 -6.53 -13.35 10.92
C TRP A 39 -5.08 -12.86 10.92
N GLU A 40 -4.13 -13.80 10.95
CA GLU A 40 -2.70 -13.50 10.88
C GLU A 40 -2.35 -12.79 9.55
N ALA A 41 -2.99 -13.20 8.44
CA ALA A 41 -2.81 -12.57 7.14
C ALA A 41 -3.21 -11.09 7.13
N VAL A 42 -4.34 -10.73 7.77
CA VAL A 42 -4.79 -9.32 7.89
C VAL A 42 -3.81 -8.49 8.71
N GLU A 43 -3.35 -9.00 9.86
CA GLU A 43 -2.39 -8.29 10.70
C GLU A 43 -1.05 -8.08 10.01
N LEU A 44 -0.53 -9.11 9.33
CA LEU A 44 0.71 -9.02 8.56
C LEU A 44 0.57 -8.11 7.33
N ALA A 45 -0.60 -8.08 6.69
CA ALA A 45 -0.87 -7.15 5.60
C ALA A 45 -0.87 -5.68 6.07
N ARG A 46 -1.45 -5.42 7.25
CA ARG A 46 -1.42 -4.09 7.88
C ARG A 46 0.01 -3.62 8.16
N GLN A 47 0.85 -4.54 8.69
CA GLN A 47 2.22 -4.24 9.10
C GLN A 47 3.17 -4.09 7.92
N HIS A 48 3.12 -5.01 6.96
CA HIS A 48 4.10 -5.11 5.88
C HIS A 48 3.69 -4.42 4.57
N ARG A 49 2.39 -4.09 4.42
CA ARG A 49 1.85 -3.48 3.20
C ARG A 49 2.35 -4.22 1.95
N PRO A 50 2.01 -5.52 1.76
CA PRO A 50 2.45 -6.27 0.60
C PRO A 50 1.80 -5.75 -0.69
N ASP A 51 2.50 -5.92 -1.81
CA ASP A 51 1.95 -5.60 -3.14
C ASP A 51 0.98 -6.70 -3.61
N VAL A 52 1.26 -7.95 -3.19
CA VAL A 52 0.46 -9.15 -3.53
C VAL A 52 0.25 -10.01 -2.30
N ALA A 53 -0.97 -10.51 -2.09
CA ALA A 53 -1.31 -11.54 -1.11
C ALA A 53 -1.77 -12.82 -1.82
N LEU A 54 -1.06 -13.92 -1.59
CA LEU A 54 -1.43 -15.27 -2.02
C LEU A 54 -2.22 -15.91 -0.88
N MET A 55 -3.49 -16.23 -1.11
CA MET A 55 -4.43 -16.55 -0.06
C MET A 55 -5.13 -17.88 -0.33
N ASP A 56 -5.02 -18.83 0.59
CA ASP A 56 -5.95 -19.96 0.59
C ASP A 56 -7.34 -19.54 1.06
N ILE A 57 -8.39 -20.21 0.57
CA ILE A 57 -9.77 -19.97 1.01
C ILE A 57 -10.03 -20.66 2.35
N ASN A 58 -9.66 -21.94 2.44
CA ASN A 58 -10.09 -22.81 3.55
C ASN A 58 -9.07 -22.74 4.69
N MET A 59 -9.06 -21.64 5.42
CA MET A 59 -8.19 -21.45 6.59
C MET A 59 -8.99 -21.41 7.90
N PRO A 60 -8.41 -21.86 9.02
CA PRO A 60 -9.04 -21.76 10.32
C PRO A 60 -9.19 -20.31 10.79
N ARG A 61 -10.06 -20.08 11.79
CA ARG A 61 -10.37 -18.78 12.42
C ARG A 61 -11.05 -17.80 11.50
N VAL A 62 -10.39 -17.38 10.43
CA VAL A 62 -10.92 -16.46 9.40
C VAL A 62 -10.62 -17.06 8.03
N ASP A 63 -11.65 -17.29 7.23
CA ASP A 63 -11.52 -17.78 5.88
C ASP A 63 -10.88 -16.74 4.95
N GLY A 64 -10.32 -17.21 3.81
CA GLY A 64 -9.57 -16.35 2.90
C GLY A 64 -10.39 -15.23 2.28
N LEU A 65 -11.69 -15.44 1.99
CA LEU A 65 -12.52 -14.38 1.41
C LEU A 65 -12.82 -13.26 2.41
N THR A 66 -13.07 -13.63 3.66
CA THR A 66 -13.24 -12.66 4.76
C THR A 66 -11.94 -11.92 5.01
N ALA A 67 -10.80 -12.61 5.00
CA ALA A 67 -9.49 -11.99 5.15
C ALA A 67 -9.19 -11.00 4.00
N ILE A 68 -9.51 -11.33 2.75
CA ILE A 68 -9.31 -10.44 1.59
C ILE A 68 -10.09 -9.13 1.73
N ARG A 69 -11.36 -9.20 2.18
CA ARG A 69 -12.16 -7.99 2.45
C ARG A 69 -11.52 -7.11 3.51
N ALA A 70 -11.06 -7.71 4.60
CA ALA A 70 -10.37 -6.98 5.66
C ALA A 70 -9.02 -6.41 5.19
N ILE A 71 -8.26 -7.13 4.34
CA ILE A 71 -7.03 -6.63 3.72
C ILE A 71 -7.31 -5.42 2.83
N ALA A 72 -8.42 -5.42 2.08
CA ALA A 72 -8.80 -4.26 1.26
C ALA A 72 -9.00 -2.98 2.09
N GLU A 73 -9.44 -3.10 3.35
CA GLU A 73 -9.58 -1.97 4.27
C GLU A 73 -8.24 -1.51 4.87
N VAL A 74 -7.40 -2.46 5.32
CA VAL A 74 -6.15 -2.13 6.02
C VAL A 74 -4.96 -1.90 5.10
N SER A 75 -4.99 -2.45 3.89
CA SER A 75 -3.95 -2.33 2.85
C SER A 75 -4.56 -2.29 1.44
N PRO A 76 -5.25 -1.20 1.06
CA PRO A 76 -6.09 -1.13 -0.14
C PRO A 76 -5.34 -1.29 -1.47
N ASN A 77 -4.02 -1.15 -1.47
CA ASN A 77 -3.18 -1.35 -2.65
C ASN A 77 -2.69 -2.80 -2.81
N THR A 78 -3.01 -3.69 -1.87
CA THR A 78 -2.64 -5.11 -1.94
C THR A 78 -3.55 -5.83 -2.92
N LEU A 79 -2.99 -6.41 -3.96
CA LEU A 79 -3.71 -7.28 -4.88
C LEU A 79 -3.77 -8.70 -4.31
N CYS A 80 -4.96 -9.29 -4.30
CA CYS A 80 -5.16 -10.64 -3.77
C CYS A 80 -5.31 -11.67 -4.90
N MET A 81 -4.62 -12.80 -4.73
CA MET A 81 -4.76 -14.02 -5.52
C MET A 81 -5.25 -15.13 -4.60
N ILE A 82 -6.29 -15.84 -5.03
CA ILE A 82 -6.78 -17.00 -4.32
C ILE A 82 -6.14 -18.29 -4.86
N MET A 83 -5.79 -19.18 -3.94
CA MET A 83 -5.44 -20.57 -4.19
C MET A 83 -6.47 -21.45 -3.47
N SER A 84 -7.24 -22.26 -4.17
CA SER A 84 -8.33 -23.05 -3.58
C SER A 84 -8.45 -24.43 -4.18
N SER A 85 -8.82 -25.42 -3.37
CA SER A 85 -9.22 -26.76 -3.83
C SER A 85 -10.62 -26.79 -4.45
N GLU A 86 -11.41 -25.72 -4.29
CA GLU A 86 -12.75 -25.62 -4.80
C GLU A 86 -12.79 -24.87 -6.15
N GLY A 87 -13.05 -25.59 -7.22
CA GLY A 87 -13.22 -25.04 -8.57
C GLY A 87 -14.64 -24.60 -8.92
N GLU A 88 -15.53 -24.43 -7.92
CA GLU A 88 -16.92 -24.10 -8.16
C GLU A 88 -17.13 -22.67 -8.67
N ARG A 89 -18.00 -22.54 -9.68
CA ARG A 89 -18.35 -21.24 -10.29
C ARG A 89 -18.83 -20.21 -9.29
N ASP A 90 -19.52 -20.63 -8.23
CA ASP A 90 -20.04 -19.73 -7.20
C ASP A 90 -18.92 -19.18 -6.31
N MET A 91 -17.88 -19.99 -6.03
CA MET A 91 -16.73 -19.54 -5.28
C MET A 91 -15.91 -18.52 -6.08
N LEU A 92 -15.73 -18.76 -7.38
CA LEU A 92 -15.08 -17.79 -8.28
C LEU A 92 -15.84 -16.46 -8.33
N ARG A 93 -17.17 -16.47 -8.40
CA ARG A 93 -17.98 -15.24 -8.35
C ARG A 93 -17.80 -14.48 -7.03
N LYS A 94 -17.83 -15.18 -5.90
CA LYS A 94 -17.62 -14.59 -4.57
C LYS A 94 -16.22 -13.97 -4.46
N ALA A 95 -15.21 -14.66 -5.00
CA ALA A 95 -13.84 -14.19 -5.04
C ALA A 95 -13.71 -12.89 -5.86
N MET A 96 -14.27 -12.86 -7.06
CA MET A 96 -14.27 -11.67 -7.91
C MET A 96 -15.03 -10.50 -7.27
N ALA A 97 -16.17 -10.77 -6.63
CA ALA A 97 -16.92 -9.75 -5.88
C ALA A 97 -16.16 -9.22 -4.65
N ALA A 98 -15.24 -10.00 -4.09
CA ALA A 98 -14.36 -9.59 -3.01
C ALA A 98 -13.11 -8.80 -3.50
N GLY A 99 -12.98 -8.59 -4.82
CA GLY A 99 -11.85 -7.84 -5.39
C GLY A 99 -10.60 -8.68 -5.68
N VAL A 100 -10.75 -10.00 -5.75
CA VAL A 100 -9.65 -10.91 -6.11
C VAL A 100 -9.22 -10.66 -7.56
N ARG A 101 -7.92 -10.60 -7.78
CA ARG A 101 -7.34 -10.32 -9.09
C ARG A 101 -7.02 -11.58 -9.89
N GLU A 102 -6.70 -12.67 -9.21
CA GLU A 102 -6.30 -13.93 -9.82
C GLU A 102 -6.82 -15.09 -8.98
N TYR A 103 -7.11 -16.21 -9.62
CA TYR A 103 -7.63 -17.42 -8.97
C TYR A 103 -6.90 -18.66 -9.51
N LEU A 104 -6.37 -19.49 -8.62
CA LEU A 104 -5.63 -20.72 -8.96
C LEU A 104 -6.26 -21.92 -8.25
N VAL A 105 -6.61 -22.94 -9.01
CA VAL A 105 -7.25 -24.18 -8.47
C VAL A 105 -6.18 -25.17 -8.07
N LYS A 106 -6.25 -25.69 -6.85
CA LYS A 106 -5.40 -26.77 -6.34
C LYS A 106 -5.94 -28.14 -6.82
N PRO A 107 -5.10 -29.12 -7.18
CA PRO A 107 -3.65 -29.01 -7.27
C PRO A 107 -3.21 -28.26 -8.52
N PHE A 108 -2.13 -27.48 -8.43
CA PHE A 108 -1.54 -26.75 -9.54
C PHE A 108 -0.07 -27.12 -9.72
N SER A 109 0.43 -27.02 -10.95
CA SER A 109 1.85 -27.18 -11.24
C SER A 109 2.65 -25.95 -10.83
N ALA A 110 3.96 -26.10 -10.67
CA ALA A 110 4.87 -24.97 -10.45
C ALA A 110 4.79 -23.96 -11.62
N GLU A 111 4.58 -24.45 -12.85
CA GLU A 111 4.44 -23.60 -14.03
C GLU A 111 3.17 -22.76 -13.99
N ASP A 112 2.01 -23.37 -13.69
CA ASP A 112 0.73 -22.64 -13.54
C ASP A 112 0.82 -21.57 -12.45
N PHE A 113 1.45 -21.92 -11.33
CA PHE A 113 1.68 -20.98 -10.23
C PHE A 113 2.56 -19.82 -10.66
N LEU A 114 3.70 -20.06 -11.32
CA LEU A 114 4.59 -19.00 -11.79
C LEU A 114 3.93 -18.11 -12.85
N GLN A 115 3.12 -18.67 -13.74
CA GLN A 115 2.33 -17.89 -14.70
C GLN A 115 1.32 -16.96 -13.99
N ALA A 116 0.61 -17.46 -12.97
CA ALA A 116 -0.30 -16.66 -12.18
C ALA A 116 0.44 -15.55 -11.41
N VAL A 117 1.57 -15.86 -10.79
CA VAL A 117 2.45 -14.88 -10.13
C VAL A 117 2.95 -13.84 -11.12
N ALA A 118 3.34 -14.22 -12.35
CA ALA A 118 3.78 -13.27 -13.37
C ALA A 118 2.68 -12.28 -13.75
N ARG A 119 1.41 -12.74 -13.89
CA ARG A 119 0.25 -11.85 -14.11
C ARG A 119 0.04 -10.90 -12.93
N MET A 120 0.15 -11.40 -11.70
CA MET A 120 0.05 -10.59 -10.48
C MET A 120 1.16 -9.54 -10.39
N LYS A 121 2.40 -9.89 -10.75
CA LYS A 121 3.54 -8.96 -10.79
C LYS A 121 3.28 -7.78 -11.74
N VAL A 122 2.78 -8.07 -12.94
CA VAL A 122 2.43 -7.02 -13.92
C VAL A 122 1.32 -6.12 -13.37
N ALA A 123 0.25 -6.71 -12.83
CA ALA A 123 -0.85 -5.96 -12.25
C ALA A 123 -0.41 -5.09 -11.05
N ALA A 124 0.44 -5.62 -10.16
CA ALA A 124 0.96 -4.89 -9.01
C ALA A 124 1.85 -3.70 -9.43
N LYS A 125 2.72 -3.90 -10.43
CA LYS A 125 3.54 -2.81 -10.99
C LYS A 125 2.66 -1.70 -11.58
N GLN A 126 1.63 -2.06 -12.35
CA GLN A 126 0.69 -1.09 -12.93
C GLN A 126 -0.11 -0.33 -11.85
N ALA A 127 -0.61 -1.05 -10.83
CA ALA A 127 -1.35 -0.44 -9.72
C ALA A 127 -0.47 0.56 -8.96
N LYS A 128 0.78 0.20 -8.69
CA LYS A 128 1.76 1.06 -8.02
C LYS A 128 2.07 2.32 -8.82
N THR A 129 2.38 2.17 -10.12
CA THR A 129 2.63 3.31 -11.02
C THR A 129 1.42 4.25 -11.07
N ARG A 130 0.21 3.69 -11.16
CA ARG A 130 -1.02 4.49 -11.15
C ARG A 130 -1.23 5.23 -9.83
N SER A 131 -0.99 4.58 -8.71
CA SER A 131 -1.10 5.20 -7.38
C SER A 131 -0.08 6.33 -7.21
N GLU A 132 1.18 6.11 -7.62
CA GLU A 132 2.24 7.12 -7.59
C GLU A 132 1.92 8.32 -8.50
N ALA A 133 1.33 8.07 -9.67
CA ALA A 133 0.92 9.15 -10.58
C ALA A 133 -0.22 10.01 -9.99
N ILE A 134 -1.24 9.37 -9.41
CA ILE A 134 -2.37 10.07 -8.74
C ILE A 134 -1.84 10.90 -7.56
N GLU A 135 -0.95 10.34 -6.76
CA GLU A 135 -0.37 11.04 -5.61
C GLU A 135 0.50 12.23 -6.04
N SER A 136 1.28 12.06 -7.11
CA SER A 136 2.08 13.15 -7.71
C SER A 136 1.19 14.28 -8.24
N GLU A 137 0.10 13.96 -8.94
CA GLU A 137 -0.85 14.96 -9.43
C GLU A 137 -1.54 15.70 -8.26
N ARG A 138 -1.92 14.98 -7.22
CA ARG A 138 -2.48 15.57 -6.00
C ARG A 138 -1.49 16.52 -5.33
N ASP A 139 -0.22 16.13 -5.22
CA ASP A 139 0.84 16.96 -4.64
C ASP A 139 1.06 18.24 -5.46
N GLN A 140 1.09 18.14 -6.80
CA GLN A 140 1.21 19.30 -7.68
C GLN A 140 0.04 20.26 -7.52
N ARG A 141 -1.18 19.75 -7.47
CA ARG A 141 -2.40 20.55 -7.28
C ARG A 141 -2.39 21.28 -5.94
N LEU A 142 -1.99 20.58 -4.88
CA LEU A 142 -1.88 21.16 -3.53
C LEU A 142 -0.79 22.24 -3.47
N LEU A 143 0.35 22.04 -4.13
CA LEU A 143 1.40 23.04 -4.25
C LEU A 143 0.91 24.31 -4.98
N GLN A 144 0.20 24.16 -6.09
CA GLN A 144 -0.38 25.29 -6.83
C GLN A 144 -1.38 26.07 -5.97
N LEU A 145 -2.27 25.37 -5.26
CA LEU A 145 -3.24 25.98 -4.37
C LEU A 145 -2.56 26.75 -3.22
N THR A 146 -1.56 26.14 -2.58
CA THR A 146 -0.77 26.74 -1.51
C THR A 146 -0.10 28.04 -2.00
N ARG A 147 0.55 27.99 -3.15
CA ARG A 147 1.19 29.18 -3.75
C ARG A 147 0.18 30.29 -4.11
N ALA A 148 -0.99 29.91 -4.64
CA ALA A 148 -2.04 30.87 -4.96
C ALA A 148 -2.60 31.56 -3.71
N TYR A 149 -2.85 30.82 -2.64
CA TYR A 149 -3.29 31.37 -1.36
C TYR A 149 -2.26 32.31 -0.74
N LEU A 150 -0.98 31.94 -0.74
CA LEU A 150 0.11 32.80 -0.27
C LEU A 150 0.24 34.08 -1.09
N LYS A 151 0.14 34.00 -2.42
CA LYS A 151 0.21 35.16 -3.32
C LYS A 151 -0.92 36.15 -3.03
N ASN A 152 -2.11 35.66 -2.73
CA ASN A 152 -3.30 36.47 -2.45
C ASN A 152 -3.42 36.87 -0.95
N GLY A 153 -2.44 36.54 -0.12
CA GLY A 153 -2.45 36.86 1.32
C GLY A 153 -3.55 36.16 2.09
N ARG A 154 -4.10 35.04 1.57
CA ARG A 154 -5.18 34.32 2.26
C ARG A 154 -4.66 33.63 3.52
N MET A 155 -5.36 33.89 4.63
CA MET A 155 -5.05 33.39 5.96
C MET A 155 -6.29 32.83 6.68
N ASP A 156 -7.36 32.56 5.94
CA ASP A 156 -8.58 31.93 6.47
C ASP A 156 -8.35 30.44 6.78
N ASP A 157 -9.35 29.81 7.38
CA ASP A 157 -9.26 28.41 7.82
C ASP A 157 -9.08 27.42 6.66
N GLU A 158 -9.59 27.75 5.49
CA GLU A 158 -9.42 26.93 4.28
C GLU A 158 -7.96 26.97 3.82
N ALA A 159 -7.36 28.17 3.77
CA ALA A 159 -5.94 28.33 3.44
C ALA A 159 -5.04 27.65 4.49
N ALA A 160 -5.36 27.79 5.79
CA ALA A 160 -4.63 27.13 6.86
C ALA A 160 -4.65 25.61 6.74
N LYS A 161 -5.78 25.00 6.38
CA LYS A 161 -5.88 23.56 6.11
C LYS A 161 -5.00 23.14 4.94
N ALA A 162 -5.04 23.90 3.82
CA ALA A 162 -4.22 23.60 2.65
C ALA A 162 -2.73 23.71 2.96
N TYR A 163 -2.32 24.71 3.76
CA TYR A 163 -0.93 24.88 4.20
C TYR A 163 -0.48 23.71 5.09
N ALA A 164 -1.30 23.31 6.06
CA ALA A 164 -1.00 22.19 6.95
C ALA A 164 -0.92 20.85 6.18
N GLU A 165 -1.83 20.63 5.22
CA GLU A 165 -1.80 19.45 4.37
C GLU A 165 -0.54 19.43 3.49
N TYR A 166 -0.18 20.56 2.89
CA TYR A 166 1.03 20.68 2.08
C TYR A 166 2.30 20.40 2.91
N ALA A 167 2.38 20.93 4.12
CA ALA A 167 3.54 20.75 4.98
C ALA A 167 3.82 19.28 5.34
N GLN A 168 2.79 18.43 5.33
CA GLN A 168 2.93 16.99 5.60
C GLN A 168 3.39 16.18 4.37
N ARG A 169 3.45 16.78 3.18
CA ARG A 169 3.83 16.05 1.96
C ARG A 169 5.30 15.67 1.94
N PRO A 170 5.64 14.45 1.46
CA PRO A 170 7.03 13.97 1.41
C PRO A 170 7.97 14.84 0.58
N ARG A 171 7.46 15.52 -0.44
CA ARG A 171 8.21 16.34 -1.40
C ARG A 171 7.91 17.83 -1.25
N ALA A 172 7.54 18.28 -0.04
CA ALA A 172 7.31 19.70 0.20
C ALA A 172 8.59 20.51 -0.03
N ASP A 173 8.45 21.67 -0.67
CA ASP A 173 9.53 22.60 -0.97
C ASP A 173 10.01 23.26 0.35
N PRO A 174 11.32 23.16 0.71
CA PRO A 174 11.84 23.71 1.96
C PRO A 174 11.64 25.21 2.11
N ASP A 175 11.80 25.97 1.02
CA ASP A 175 11.63 27.44 1.06
C ASP A 175 10.17 27.82 1.31
N LEU A 176 9.23 27.05 0.74
CA LEU A 176 7.82 27.23 0.98
C LEU A 176 7.44 26.84 2.41
N LEU A 177 8.04 25.76 2.94
CA LEU A 177 7.86 25.36 4.35
C LEU A 177 8.34 26.44 5.32
N ALA A 178 9.49 27.07 5.06
CA ALA A 178 10.00 28.17 5.88
C ALA A 178 8.99 29.34 5.95
N ARG A 179 8.45 29.74 4.80
CA ARG A 179 7.41 30.78 4.74
C ARG A 179 6.14 30.39 5.48
N LEU A 180 5.72 29.12 5.39
CA LEU A 180 4.57 28.62 6.14
C LEU A 180 4.85 28.62 7.64
N ALA A 181 6.06 28.29 8.08
CA ALA A 181 6.46 28.34 9.49
C ALA A 181 6.31 29.76 10.07
N GLU A 182 6.71 30.79 9.33
CA GLU A 182 6.52 32.20 9.73
C GLU A 182 5.04 32.54 9.93
N ILE A 183 4.16 32.07 9.02
CA ILE A 183 2.72 32.30 9.09
C ILE A 183 2.11 31.63 10.31
N PHE A 184 2.42 30.36 10.56
CA PHE A 184 1.86 29.62 11.70
C PHE A 184 2.42 30.12 13.03
N CYS A 185 3.66 30.60 13.06
CA CYS A 185 4.24 31.30 14.21
C CYS A 185 3.45 32.58 14.53
N ALA A 186 3.17 33.42 13.54
CA ALA A 186 2.39 34.65 13.72
C ALA A 186 0.95 34.38 14.17
N ARG A 187 0.33 33.27 13.72
CA ARG A 187 -1.00 32.81 14.15
C ARG A 187 -1.01 32.15 15.53
N ARG A 188 0.13 31.88 16.13
CA ARG A 188 0.30 31.10 17.37
C ARG A 188 -0.27 29.69 17.27
N ASP A 189 -0.33 29.12 16.06
CA ASP A 189 -0.68 27.70 15.85
C ASP A 189 0.57 26.83 16.02
N TRP A 190 0.89 26.58 17.29
CA TRP A 190 2.07 25.83 17.69
C TRP A 190 2.03 24.38 17.26
N HIS A 191 0.84 23.81 17.08
CA HIS A 191 0.68 22.42 16.63
C HIS A 191 1.15 22.27 15.19
N THR A 192 0.64 23.09 14.28
CA THR A 192 1.02 23.04 12.86
C THR A 192 2.47 23.49 12.66
N LEU A 193 2.93 24.51 13.38
CA LEU A 193 4.32 24.94 13.34
C LEU A 193 5.28 23.81 13.70
N ARG A 194 5.00 23.05 14.75
CA ARG A 194 5.83 21.90 15.15
C ARG A 194 5.91 20.85 14.03
N LEU A 195 4.80 20.50 13.39
CA LEU A 195 4.79 19.56 12.26
C LEU A 195 5.64 20.05 11.08
N ILE A 196 5.63 21.36 10.79
CA ILE A 196 6.45 21.96 9.74
C ILE A 196 7.93 21.88 10.11
N CYS A 197 8.31 22.22 11.35
CA CYS A 197 9.70 22.14 11.82
C CYS A 197 10.24 20.71 11.78
N GLU A 198 9.49 19.73 12.29
CA GLU A 198 9.85 18.31 12.22
C GLU A 198 10.02 17.83 10.77
N ARG A 199 9.28 18.41 9.85
CA ARG A 199 9.39 18.10 8.42
C ARG A 199 10.63 18.72 7.80
N MET A 200 10.93 19.98 8.11
CA MET A 200 12.12 20.66 7.65
C MET A 200 13.41 19.97 8.13
N GLU A 201 13.44 19.50 9.38
CA GLU A 201 14.57 18.72 9.91
C GLU A 201 14.82 17.43 9.12
N LYS A 202 13.75 16.77 8.65
CA LYS A 202 13.88 15.55 7.82
C LYS A 202 14.32 15.83 6.38
N LEU A 203 14.14 17.04 5.88
CA LEU A 203 14.51 17.44 4.53
C LEU A 203 15.90 18.07 4.45
N THR A 204 16.40 18.63 5.56
CA THR A 204 17.77 19.14 5.67
C THR A 204 18.68 18.00 6.13
N PRO A 205 19.69 17.61 5.35
CA PRO A 205 20.68 16.64 5.84
C PRO A 205 21.40 17.24 7.05
N PRO A 206 21.80 16.42 8.04
CA PRO A 206 22.57 16.91 9.18
C PRO A 206 23.86 17.61 8.68
N PRO A 207 24.28 18.70 9.32
CA PRO A 207 25.51 19.35 8.95
C PRO A 207 26.68 18.35 9.05
N LYS A 208 27.54 18.32 8.02
CA LYS A 208 28.71 17.45 7.97
C LYS A 208 29.72 17.88 9.02
#